data_82db8fa6bc03c29a972532b1bd63acad
#
_entry.id   82db8fa6bc03c29a972532b1bd63acad
#
_cell.length_a   1.000
_cell.length_b   1.000
_cell.length_c   1.000
_cell.angle_alpha   90.00
_cell.angle_beta   90.00
_cell.angle_gamma   90.00
#
_symmetry.space_group_name_H-M   'P 1'
#
loop_
_entity.id
_entity.type
_entity.pdbx_description
1 polymer ?
#
loop_
_entity_poly.entity_id
_entity_poly.type
_entity_poly.pdbx_seq_one_letter_code
_entity_poly.pdbx_strand_id
1 'polypeptide(L)'
;MKSFAEQIAALSEAGYRIAEAQSKVAHDAILLAMYKSGFKKNCTVKGGVVMCELTKDIRRTTMDLDVDFVRYSISETSIRRVVARWARLTGFKMTIFGTILELRQDDYRGRRVYLDISDGSIRKPVRTKVDIGVHTHTELLQVERRFGALASEKAATLYSNSCEQIFAEKLLSLIRHGVMSTRTKDVFDLHYLSGIVNRRRLKPFVNALILQNRKCPLRDPVRIMDSIGKTFGSKRFLRDMASPKSNWLRLPPVKVTSDVLAYLRKVFR
;
A
#
# COMPACT_ATOMS: atom_id res chain seq x y z
N MET A 1 21.17 11.71 -12.90
CA MET A 1 20.09 11.36 -11.95
C MET A 1 19.93 12.54 -10.98
N LYS A 2 18.73 13.10 -10.84
CA LYS A 2 18.49 14.21 -9.87
C LYS A 2 18.78 13.73 -8.45
N SER A 3 19.41 14.59 -7.66
CA SER A 3 19.67 14.33 -6.24
C SER A 3 18.37 14.26 -5.42
N PHE A 4 18.42 13.67 -4.21
CA PHE A 4 17.27 13.67 -3.31
C PHE A 4 16.80 15.07 -2.97
N ALA A 5 17.74 16.02 -2.79
CA ALA A 5 17.41 17.41 -2.53
C ALA A 5 16.59 18.02 -3.68
N GLU A 6 17.04 17.85 -4.93
CA GLU A 6 16.34 18.33 -6.13
C GLU A 6 14.96 17.67 -6.32
N GLN A 7 14.86 16.36 -6.03
CA GLN A 7 13.60 15.63 -6.13
C GLN A 7 12.58 16.09 -5.08
N ILE A 8 13.03 16.26 -3.82
CA ILE A 8 12.17 16.76 -2.74
C ILE A 8 11.69 18.18 -3.06
N ALA A 9 12.57 19.05 -3.56
CA ALA A 9 12.21 20.40 -3.97
C ALA A 9 11.14 20.39 -5.07
N ALA A 10 11.37 19.64 -6.16
CA ALA A 10 10.42 19.53 -7.26
C ALA A 10 9.05 18.98 -6.84
N LEU A 11 9.03 17.98 -5.93
CA LEU A 11 7.77 17.48 -5.39
C LEU A 11 7.06 18.51 -4.51
N SER A 12 7.81 19.28 -3.73
CA SER A 12 7.23 20.34 -2.90
C SER A 12 6.63 21.46 -3.75
N GLU A 13 7.29 21.83 -4.84
CA GLU A 13 6.78 22.77 -5.84
C GLU A 13 5.51 22.24 -6.53
N ALA A 14 5.44 20.93 -6.76
CA ALA A 14 4.24 20.25 -7.28
C ALA A 14 3.10 20.14 -6.25
N GLY A 15 3.28 20.61 -5.00
CA GLY A 15 2.24 20.67 -3.97
C GLY A 15 2.26 19.54 -2.94
N TYR A 16 3.29 18.68 -2.93
CA TYR A 16 3.48 17.72 -1.83
C TYR A 16 3.95 18.41 -0.56
N ARG A 17 3.44 17.97 0.60
CA ARG A 17 4.05 18.39 1.87
C ARG A 17 5.45 17.77 1.99
N ILE A 18 6.37 18.48 2.65
CA ILE A 18 7.78 18.05 2.79
C ILE A 18 7.91 16.58 3.22
N ALA A 19 7.18 16.14 4.24
CA ALA A 19 7.25 14.77 4.72
C ALA A 19 6.75 13.74 3.67
N GLU A 20 5.75 14.11 2.87
CA GLU A 20 5.23 13.26 1.78
C GLU A 20 6.21 13.19 0.62
N ALA A 21 6.83 14.31 0.26
CA ALA A 21 7.88 14.38 -0.75
C ALA A 21 9.08 13.50 -0.36
N GLN A 22 9.55 13.64 0.89
CA GLN A 22 10.61 12.81 1.43
C GLN A 22 10.26 11.32 1.39
N SER A 23 9.07 10.93 1.87
CA SER A 23 8.63 9.53 1.83
C SER A 23 8.57 9.00 0.40
N LYS A 24 8.06 9.79 -0.55
CA LYS A 24 8.01 9.38 -1.95
C LYS A 24 9.41 9.15 -2.53
N VAL A 25 10.36 10.05 -2.29
CA VAL A 25 11.75 9.88 -2.74
C VAL A 25 12.39 8.64 -2.15
N ALA A 26 12.17 8.37 -0.85
CA ALA A 26 12.66 7.15 -0.20
C ALA A 26 12.02 5.88 -0.77
N HIS A 27 10.71 5.89 -1.02
CA HIS A 27 10.02 4.77 -1.66
C HIS A 27 10.56 4.50 -3.07
N ASP A 28 10.72 5.54 -3.88
CA ASP A 28 11.26 5.42 -5.24
C ASP A 28 12.69 4.88 -5.23
N ALA A 29 13.51 5.28 -4.26
CA ALA A 29 14.87 4.74 -4.08
C ALA A 29 14.86 3.24 -3.74
N ILE A 30 13.95 2.80 -2.87
CA ILE A 30 13.80 1.37 -2.52
C ILE A 30 13.30 0.58 -3.73
N LEU A 31 12.27 1.06 -4.43
CA LEU A 31 11.73 0.38 -5.61
C LEU A 31 12.77 0.25 -6.71
N LEU A 32 13.60 1.29 -6.93
CA LEU A 32 14.73 1.23 -7.85
C LEU A 32 15.77 0.18 -7.41
N ALA A 33 16.06 0.11 -6.11
CA ALA A 33 16.99 -0.87 -5.56
C ALA A 33 16.47 -2.31 -5.73
N MET A 34 15.18 -2.53 -5.47
CA MET A 34 14.51 -3.82 -5.72
C MET A 34 14.62 -4.22 -7.20
N TYR A 35 14.38 -3.29 -8.11
CA TYR A 35 14.50 -3.53 -9.54
C TYR A 35 15.95 -3.86 -9.96
N LYS A 36 16.93 -3.02 -9.59
CA LYS A 36 18.35 -3.21 -9.92
C LYS A 36 18.93 -4.49 -9.33
N SER A 37 18.45 -4.93 -8.18
CA SER A 37 18.91 -6.15 -7.52
C SER A 37 18.38 -7.45 -8.13
N GLY A 38 17.48 -7.36 -9.12
CA GLY A 38 16.78 -8.52 -9.67
C GLY A 38 15.76 -9.13 -8.70
N PHE A 39 15.40 -8.40 -7.63
CA PHE A 39 14.48 -8.87 -6.61
C PHE A 39 13.01 -8.91 -7.07
N LYS A 40 12.74 -8.50 -8.31
CA LYS A 40 11.41 -8.48 -8.92
C LYS A 40 10.63 -9.78 -8.74
N LYS A 41 11.29 -10.94 -8.93
CA LYS A 41 10.65 -12.27 -8.81
C LYS A 41 10.38 -12.70 -7.36
N ASN A 42 10.99 -12.02 -6.40
CA ASN A 42 10.92 -12.36 -4.98
C ASN A 42 10.13 -11.35 -4.15
N CYS A 43 9.43 -10.42 -4.80
CA CYS A 43 8.61 -9.44 -4.10
C CYS A 43 7.39 -9.03 -4.89
N THR A 44 6.39 -8.55 -4.17
CA THR A 44 5.25 -7.82 -4.71
C THR A 44 5.03 -6.53 -3.93
N VAL A 45 4.86 -5.43 -4.64
CA VAL A 45 4.52 -4.13 -4.04
C VAL A 45 3.01 -4.08 -3.84
N LYS A 46 2.58 -3.59 -2.68
CA LYS A 46 1.15 -3.52 -2.34
C LYS A 46 0.77 -2.20 -1.66
N GLY A 47 -0.48 -2.09 -1.26
CA GLY A 47 -0.95 -1.01 -0.41
C GLY A 47 -0.93 0.37 -1.05
N GLY A 48 -0.53 1.34 -0.23
CA GLY A 48 -0.62 2.76 -0.56
C GLY A 48 0.24 3.20 -1.74
N VAL A 49 1.42 2.61 -1.91
CA VAL A 49 2.34 2.96 -3.01
C VAL A 49 1.77 2.57 -4.37
N VAL A 50 1.09 1.42 -4.46
CA VAL A 50 0.40 1.01 -5.69
C VAL A 50 -0.76 1.95 -5.99
N MET A 51 -1.52 2.38 -4.96
CA MET A 51 -2.59 3.36 -5.13
C MET A 51 -2.07 4.72 -5.64
N CYS A 52 -0.94 5.21 -5.11
CA CYS A 52 -0.30 6.43 -5.61
C CYS A 52 0.06 6.31 -7.10
N GLU A 53 0.59 5.15 -7.51
CA GLU A 53 0.96 4.89 -8.90
C GLU A 53 -0.25 4.78 -9.82
N LEU A 54 -1.36 4.20 -9.34
CA LEU A 54 -2.61 4.06 -10.08
C LEU A 54 -3.32 5.40 -10.31
N THR A 55 -3.39 6.21 -9.25
CA THR A 55 -4.17 7.44 -9.28
C THR A 55 -3.42 8.61 -9.90
N LYS A 56 -2.08 8.62 -9.77
CA LYS A 56 -1.22 9.77 -10.12
C LYS A 56 -1.67 11.09 -9.46
N ASP A 57 -2.51 11.01 -8.44
CA ASP A 57 -3.03 12.17 -7.73
C ASP A 57 -2.11 12.52 -6.56
N ILE A 58 -1.62 13.76 -6.51
CA ILE A 58 -0.74 14.25 -5.45
C ILE A 58 -1.37 14.20 -4.06
N ARG A 59 -2.71 14.17 -3.98
CA ARG A 59 -3.45 14.05 -2.71
C ARG A 59 -3.50 12.61 -2.21
N ARG A 60 -3.27 11.64 -3.10
CA ARG A 60 -3.23 10.23 -2.71
C ARG A 60 -1.81 9.80 -2.33
N THR A 61 -1.33 10.37 -1.23
CA THR A 61 0.00 10.07 -0.68
C THR A 61 -0.01 8.88 0.28
N THR A 62 1.16 8.30 0.51
CA THR A 62 1.39 7.30 1.56
C THR A 62 2.75 7.54 2.23
N MET A 63 2.82 7.26 3.53
CA MET A 63 4.05 7.37 4.32
C MET A 63 4.75 6.02 4.49
N ASP A 64 4.06 4.94 4.15
CA ASP A 64 4.50 3.57 4.37
C ASP A 64 4.70 2.88 3.03
N LEU A 65 5.72 2.02 2.96
CA LEU A 65 5.93 1.09 1.85
C LEU A 65 5.56 -0.32 2.32
N ASP A 66 4.54 -0.89 1.71
CA ASP A 66 4.11 -2.27 1.96
C ASP A 66 4.60 -3.19 0.84
N VAL A 67 5.32 -4.26 1.19
CA VAL A 67 5.79 -5.28 0.25
C VAL A 67 5.59 -6.68 0.83
N ASP A 68 5.28 -7.65 0.00
CA ASP A 68 5.36 -9.05 0.39
C ASP A 68 6.57 -9.70 -0.29
N PHE A 69 7.29 -10.52 0.47
CA PHE A 69 8.32 -11.38 -0.10
C PHE A 69 7.67 -12.66 -0.64
N VAL A 70 8.10 -13.05 -1.82
CA VAL A 70 7.59 -14.22 -2.55
C VAL A 70 8.68 -15.28 -2.58
N ARG A 71 8.43 -16.43 -1.96
CA ARG A 71 9.41 -17.53 -1.87
C ARG A 71 10.77 -17.06 -1.38
N TYR A 72 10.78 -16.12 -0.45
CA TYR A 72 11.98 -15.55 0.12
C TYR A 72 11.83 -15.37 1.63
N SER A 73 12.89 -15.59 2.38
CA SER A 73 12.86 -15.53 3.85
C SER A 73 12.72 -14.09 4.35
N ILE A 74 11.86 -13.89 5.35
CA ILE A 74 11.72 -12.64 6.10
C ILE A 74 12.47 -12.66 7.45
N SER A 75 13.45 -13.58 7.61
CA SER A 75 14.31 -13.55 8.78
C SER A 75 15.11 -12.24 8.83
N GLU A 76 15.49 -11.83 10.02
CA GLU A 76 16.26 -10.61 10.22
C GLU A 76 17.54 -10.60 9.39
N THR A 77 18.26 -11.72 9.39
CA THR A 77 19.49 -11.90 8.59
C THR A 77 19.22 -11.73 7.09
N SER A 78 18.12 -12.29 6.58
CA SER A 78 17.75 -12.16 5.17
C SER A 78 17.43 -10.71 4.80
N ILE A 79 16.65 -10.01 5.65
CA ILE A 79 16.30 -8.61 5.44
C ILE A 79 17.57 -7.73 5.44
N ARG A 80 18.46 -7.92 6.42
CA ARG A 80 19.74 -7.16 6.49
C ARG A 80 20.58 -7.37 5.24
N ARG A 81 20.68 -8.61 4.74
CA ARG A 81 21.39 -8.95 3.50
C ARG A 81 20.78 -8.26 2.28
N VAL A 82 19.44 -8.24 2.19
CA VAL A 82 18.73 -7.58 1.09
C VAL A 82 18.97 -6.07 1.11
N VAL A 83 18.87 -5.41 2.26
CA VAL A 83 19.11 -3.96 2.39
C VAL A 83 20.56 -3.62 2.05
N ALA A 84 21.54 -4.40 2.52
CA ALA A 84 22.93 -4.19 2.19
C ALA A 84 23.20 -4.34 0.67
N ARG A 85 22.54 -5.31 0.01
CA ARG A 85 22.61 -5.48 -1.44
C ARG A 85 22.00 -4.28 -2.18
N TRP A 86 20.87 -3.75 -1.71
CA TRP A 86 20.24 -2.58 -2.28
C TRP A 86 21.12 -1.33 -2.20
N ALA A 87 21.72 -1.07 -1.03
CA ALA A 87 22.67 0.02 -0.84
C ALA A 87 23.83 -0.06 -1.84
N ARG A 88 24.46 -1.23 -1.94
CA ARG A 88 25.61 -1.45 -2.86
C ARG A 88 25.24 -1.21 -4.32
N LEU A 89 24.07 -1.68 -4.78
CA LEU A 89 23.68 -1.61 -6.19
C LEU A 89 23.16 -0.23 -6.62
N THR A 90 22.69 0.57 -5.68
CA THR A 90 22.20 1.92 -5.98
C THR A 90 23.21 3.02 -5.70
N GLY A 91 24.21 2.76 -4.86
CA GLY A 91 25.10 3.78 -4.31
C GLY A 91 24.48 4.65 -3.22
N PHE A 92 23.21 4.41 -2.86
CA PHE A 92 22.58 5.10 -1.76
C PHE A 92 23.04 4.56 -0.42
N LYS A 93 23.21 5.42 0.57
CA LYS A 93 23.32 5.00 1.96
C LYS A 93 21.95 4.50 2.42
N MET A 94 21.82 3.20 2.66
CA MET A 94 20.62 2.58 3.20
C MET A 94 20.99 1.84 4.48
N THR A 95 20.48 2.28 5.62
CA THR A 95 20.74 1.64 6.92
C THR A 95 19.46 1.32 7.64
N ILE A 96 19.43 0.19 8.33
CA ILE A 96 18.29 -0.17 9.19
C ILE A 96 18.42 0.63 10.48
N PHE A 97 17.39 1.39 10.82
CA PHE A 97 17.30 2.13 12.06
C PHE A 97 16.62 1.28 13.14
N GLY A 98 17.30 1.10 14.26
CA GLY A 98 16.78 0.33 15.38
C GLY A 98 16.64 -1.17 15.10
N THR A 99 15.67 -1.80 15.75
CA THR A 99 15.37 -3.23 15.65
C THR A 99 14.34 -3.50 14.54
N ILE A 100 14.43 -4.68 13.93
CA ILE A 100 13.40 -5.19 13.04
C ILE A 100 12.26 -5.73 13.90
N LEU A 101 11.09 -5.08 13.81
CA LEU A 101 9.93 -5.44 14.63
C LEU A 101 9.14 -6.58 14.00
N GLU A 102 8.67 -7.50 14.82
CA GLU A 102 7.71 -8.51 14.38
C GLU A 102 6.31 -7.90 14.34
N LEU A 103 5.65 -8.02 13.18
CA LEU A 103 4.24 -7.68 13.03
C LEU A 103 3.42 -8.94 13.25
N ARG A 104 2.65 -8.94 14.32
CA ARG A 104 1.63 -9.96 14.56
C ARG A 104 0.38 -9.55 13.79
N GLN A 105 0.32 -9.99 12.53
CA GLN A 105 -0.90 -9.90 11.73
C GLN A 105 -1.62 -11.23 11.80
N ASP A 106 -2.95 -11.20 11.73
CA ASP A 106 -3.77 -12.40 11.89
C ASP A 106 -3.46 -13.50 10.86
N ASP A 107 -2.97 -13.12 9.67
CA ASP A 107 -2.75 -14.05 8.56
C ASP A 107 -1.30 -14.54 8.46
N TYR A 108 -0.32 -13.72 8.86
CA TYR A 108 1.11 -14.07 8.80
C TYR A 108 1.95 -13.21 9.74
N ARG A 109 3.13 -13.73 10.07
CA ARG A 109 4.13 -12.96 10.81
C ARG A 109 4.90 -12.07 9.83
N GLY A 110 4.61 -10.78 9.82
CA GLY A 110 5.36 -9.80 9.05
C GLY A 110 6.54 -9.23 9.82
N ARG A 111 7.31 -8.37 9.14
CA ARG A 111 8.40 -7.60 9.73
C ARG A 111 8.22 -6.13 9.40
N ARG A 112 8.46 -5.27 10.37
CA ARG A 112 8.55 -3.82 10.16
C ARG A 112 9.99 -3.38 10.27
N VAL A 113 10.44 -2.65 9.26
CA VAL A 113 11.80 -2.13 9.18
C VAL A 113 11.73 -0.61 8.99
N TYR A 114 12.49 0.11 9.78
CA TYR A 114 12.73 1.53 9.51
C TYR A 114 14.05 1.65 8.76
N LEU A 115 14.03 2.30 7.61
CA LEU A 115 15.21 2.54 6.79
C LEU A 115 15.55 4.02 6.79
N ASP A 116 16.79 4.35 7.06
CA ASP A 116 17.39 5.66 6.81
C ASP A 116 18.09 5.62 5.46
N ILE A 117 17.66 6.52 4.56
CA ILE A 117 18.11 6.52 3.16
C ILE A 117 18.63 7.93 2.79
N SER A 118 19.79 7.98 2.15
CA SER A 118 20.40 9.22 1.67
C SER A 118 21.29 8.96 0.46
N ASP A 119 21.36 9.94 -0.44
CA ASP A 119 22.32 10.01 -1.55
C ASP A 119 23.49 10.93 -1.25
N GLY A 120 23.52 11.54 -0.06
CA GLY A 120 24.53 12.52 0.37
C GLY A 120 24.14 13.97 0.08
N SER A 121 23.12 14.26 -0.71
CA SER A 121 22.69 15.63 -1.05
C SER A 121 21.85 16.29 0.05
N ILE A 122 21.34 15.50 1.00
CA ILE A 122 20.50 15.98 2.10
C ILE A 122 21.21 15.84 3.44
N ARG A 123 21.06 16.87 4.32
CA ARG A 123 21.73 16.93 5.62
C ARG A 123 21.37 15.75 6.55
N LYS A 124 20.11 15.35 6.56
CA LYS A 124 19.61 14.22 7.37
C LYS A 124 19.02 13.16 6.45
N PRO A 125 19.30 11.87 6.69
CA PRO A 125 18.69 10.83 5.89
C PRO A 125 17.17 10.85 6.03
N VAL A 126 16.48 10.47 4.96
CA VAL A 126 15.03 10.28 5.03
C VAL A 126 14.74 8.93 5.70
N ARG A 127 13.98 8.97 6.78
CA ARG A 127 13.49 7.76 7.44
C ARG A 127 12.16 7.34 6.84
N THR A 128 12.08 6.11 6.41
CA THR A 128 10.84 5.51 5.91
C THR A 128 10.54 4.19 6.60
N LYS A 129 9.25 3.87 6.71
CA LYS A 129 8.76 2.60 7.26
C LYS A 129 8.47 1.64 6.11
N VAL A 130 9.01 0.43 6.21
CA VAL A 130 8.76 -0.67 5.27
C VAL A 130 8.14 -1.83 6.03
N ASP A 131 6.91 -2.19 5.68
CA ASP A 131 6.24 -3.36 6.19
C ASP A 131 6.41 -4.52 5.20
N ILE A 132 7.07 -5.58 5.65
CA ILE A 132 7.42 -6.75 4.85
C ILE A 132 6.55 -7.91 5.29
N GLY A 133 5.71 -8.38 4.39
CA GLY A 133 4.90 -9.59 4.58
C GLY A 133 5.44 -10.79 3.82
N VAL A 134 4.68 -11.88 3.86
CA VAL A 134 4.89 -13.07 3.04
C VAL A 134 3.69 -13.22 2.10
N HIS A 135 3.97 -13.35 0.81
CA HIS A 135 2.91 -13.62 -0.15
C HIS A 135 2.42 -15.06 -0.02
N THR A 136 1.25 -15.23 0.58
CA THR A 136 0.68 -16.55 0.91
C THR A 136 -0.23 -17.11 -0.19
N HIS A 137 -0.80 -16.23 -1.02
CA HIS A 137 -1.75 -16.59 -2.07
C HIS A 137 -1.06 -16.64 -3.44
N THR A 138 -0.15 -17.61 -3.60
CA THR A 138 0.66 -17.76 -4.84
C THR A 138 -0.17 -18.12 -6.07
N GLU A 139 -1.41 -18.57 -5.88
CA GLU A 139 -2.40 -18.83 -6.92
C GLU A 139 -3.00 -17.54 -7.50
N LEU A 140 -2.91 -16.42 -6.79
CA LEU A 140 -3.42 -15.14 -7.22
C LEU A 140 -2.36 -14.40 -8.04
N LEU A 141 -2.68 -14.15 -9.30
CA LEU A 141 -1.76 -13.52 -10.25
C LEU A 141 -1.41 -12.09 -9.84
N GLN A 142 -0.12 -11.82 -9.79
CA GLN A 142 0.43 -10.49 -9.67
C GLN A 142 0.55 -9.83 -11.04
N VAL A 143 0.52 -8.52 -11.06
CA VAL A 143 0.66 -7.73 -12.28
C VAL A 143 1.98 -6.98 -12.31
N GLU A 144 2.63 -6.96 -13.46
CA GLU A 144 3.77 -6.08 -13.67
C GLU A 144 3.30 -4.62 -13.72
N ARG A 145 3.95 -3.79 -12.92
CA ARG A 145 3.69 -2.36 -12.88
C ARG A 145 4.97 -1.57 -12.98
N ARG A 146 4.89 -0.51 -13.78
CA ARG A 146 5.95 0.46 -13.89
C ARG A 146 5.75 1.51 -12.79
N PHE A 147 6.69 1.59 -11.85
CA PHE A 147 6.73 2.63 -10.84
C PHE A 147 7.61 3.76 -11.35
N GLY A 148 7.05 4.97 -11.39
CA GLY A 148 7.78 6.17 -11.79
C GLY A 148 8.76 6.56 -10.70
N ALA A 149 10.00 6.06 -10.79
CA ALA A 149 11.06 6.60 -9.97
C ALA A 149 11.41 7.99 -10.50
N LEU A 150 11.16 9.02 -9.70
CA LEU A 150 11.54 10.41 -10.03
C LEU A 150 13.06 10.56 -10.19
N ALA A 151 13.81 9.66 -9.55
CA ALA A 151 15.27 9.66 -9.50
C ALA A 151 15.94 9.06 -10.73
N SER A 152 15.23 8.38 -11.60
CA SER A 152 15.83 7.77 -12.78
C SER A 152 14.92 7.95 -13.97
N GLU A 153 15.49 8.27 -15.12
CA GLU A 153 14.80 8.21 -16.41
C GLU A 153 14.26 6.81 -16.71
N LYS A 154 14.73 5.80 -15.94
CA LYS A 154 14.27 4.41 -16.01
C LYS A 154 13.35 4.13 -14.83
N ALA A 155 12.06 3.99 -15.11
CA ALA A 155 11.10 3.52 -14.11
C ALA A 155 11.40 2.09 -13.68
N ALA A 156 11.17 1.78 -12.40
CA ALA A 156 11.29 0.44 -11.86
C ALA A 156 10.07 -0.41 -12.25
N THR A 157 10.27 -1.48 -13.02
CA THR A 157 9.20 -2.44 -13.33
C THR A 157 9.24 -3.60 -12.34
N LEU A 158 8.27 -3.65 -11.44
CA LEU A 158 8.14 -4.65 -10.38
C LEU A 158 6.78 -5.33 -10.44
N TYR A 159 6.65 -6.46 -9.77
CA TYR A 159 5.33 -7.04 -9.52
C TYR A 159 4.60 -6.27 -8.43
N SER A 160 3.30 -6.14 -8.59
CA SER A 160 2.39 -5.56 -7.61
C SER A 160 1.09 -6.36 -7.51
N ASN A 161 0.37 -6.18 -6.42
CA ASN A 161 -1.00 -6.67 -6.33
C ASN A 161 -1.84 -6.05 -7.45
N SER A 162 -2.77 -6.83 -8.00
CA SER A 162 -3.77 -6.35 -8.95
C SER A 162 -4.74 -5.37 -8.29
N CYS A 163 -5.47 -4.60 -9.08
CA CYS A 163 -6.53 -3.71 -8.55
C CYS A 163 -7.59 -4.52 -7.79
N GLU A 164 -7.91 -5.70 -8.27
CA GLU A 164 -8.86 -6.61 -7.66
C GLU A 164 -8.37 -7.12 -6.30
N GLN A 165 -7.10 -7.49 -6.19
CA GLN A 165 -6.51 -7.90 -4.92
C GLN A 165 -6.49 -6.74 -3.92
N ILE A 166 -6.05 -5.54 -4.33
CA ILE A 166 -6.05 -4.36 -3.48
C ILE A 166 -7.45 -4.03 -2.99
N PHE A 167 -8.46 -4.14 -3.86
CA PHE A 167 -9.86 -3.95 -3.48
C PHE A 167 -10.27 -4.94 -2.39
N ALA A 168 -10.00 -6.23 -2.58
CA ALA A 168 -10.36 -7.27 -1.62
C ALA A 168 -9.62 -7.11 -0.27
N GLU A 169 -8.34 -6.75 -0.27
CA GLU A 169 -7.56 -6.48 0.95
C GLU A 169 -8.11 -5.27 1.73
N LYS A 170 -8.50 -4.19 1.04
CA LYS A 170 -9.12 -3.03 1.68
C LYS A 170 -10.51 -3.33 2.21
N LEU A 171 -11.28 -4.12 1.49
CA LEU A 171 -12.58 -4.62 1.95
C LEU A 171 -12.42 -5.50 3.20
N LEU A 172 -11.45 -6.43 3.22
CA LEU A 172 -11.12 -7.24 4.39
C LEU A 172 -10.74 -6.37 5.59
N SER A 173 -9.92 -5.33 5.38
CA SER A 173 -9.55 -4.37 6.43
C SER A 173 -10.78 -3.65 7.00
N LEU A 174 -11.70 -3.21 6.14
CA LEU A 174 -12.96 -2.58 6.57
C LEU A 174 -13.84 -3.54 7.37
N ILE A 175 -13.96 -4.80 6.96
CA ILE A 175 -14.70 -5.85 7.68
C ILE A 175 -14.10 -6.12 9.07
N ARG A 176 -12.78 -6.18 9.18
CA ARG A 176 -12.08 -6.46 10.44
C ARG A 176 -12.22 -5.35 11.48
N HIS A 177 -12.14 -4.11 11.04
CA HIS A 177 -12.09 -2.96 11.95
C HIS A 177 -13.44 -2.25 12.12
N GLY A 178 -14.33 -2.37 11.15
CA GLY A 178 -15.68 -1.78 11.20
C GLY A 178 -15.66 -0.32 11.60
N VAL A 179 -16.57 0.07 12.51
CA VAL A 179 -16.72 1.45 13.01
C VAL A 179 -15.48 1.98 13.75
N MET A 180 -14.59 1.10 14.21
CA MET A 180 -13.33 1.46 14.88
C MET A 180 -12.18 1.70 13.89
N SER A 181 -12.42 1.53 12.60
CA SER A 181 -11.38 1.72 11.58
C SER A 181 -10.90 3.17 11.56
N THR A 182 -9.60 3.35 11.65
CA THR A 182 -8.90 4.62 11.38
C THR A 182 -8.49 4.73 9.90
N ARG A 183 -8.77 3.70 9.10
CA ARG A 183 -8.37 3.60 7.69
C ARG A 183 -9.44 4.18 6.75
N THR A 184 -9.97 5.36 7.09
CA THR A 184 -11.05 6.02 6.33
C THR A 184 -10.63 6.34 4.89
N LYS A 185 -9.34 6.54 4.63
CA LYS A 185 -8.78 6.69 3.27
C LYS A 185 -9.07 5.47 2.39
N ASP A 186 -9.11 4.27 2.96
CA ASP A 186 -9.37 3.03 2.21
C ASP A 186 -10.77 3.00 1.59
N VAL A 187 -11.75 3.73 2.15
CA VAL A 187 -13.09 3.81 1.56
C VAL A 187 -13.08 4.62 0.26
N PHE A 188 -12.29 5.70 0.21
CA PHE A 188 -12.08 6.46 -1.04
C PHE A 188 -11.30 5.63 -2.06
N ASP A 189 -10.33 4.82 -1.62
CA ASP A 189 -9.63 3.88 -2.49
C ASP A 189 -10.59 2.81 -3.05
N LEU A 190 -11.49 2.26 -2.22
CA LEU A 190 -12.54 1.32 -2.65
C LEU A 190 -13.48 1.95 -3.68
N HIS A 191 -13.90 3.21 -3.45
CA HIS A 191 -14.72 3.95 -4.41
C HIS A 191 -14.00 4.10 -5.76
N TYR A 192 -12.75 4.57 -5.76
CA TYR A 192 -11.95 4.71 -6.97
C TYR A 192 -11.78 3.37 -7.69
N LEU A 193 -11.41 2.33 -6.95
CA LEU A 193 -11.19 1.00 -7.49
C LEU A 193 -12.48 0.39 -8.05
N SER A 194 -13.65 0.68 -7.48
CA SER A 194 -14.94 0.18 -7.98
C SER A 194 -15.24 0.57 -9.43
N GLY A 195 -14.62 1.67 -9.91
CA GLY A 195 -14.73 2.13 -11.30
C GLY A 195 -13.80 1.40 -12.29
N ILE A 196 -12.76 0.70 -11.79
CA ILE A 196 -11.74 0.10 -12.65
C ILE A 196 -11.58 -1.41 -12.51
N VAL A 197 -12.02 -2.01 -11.38
CA VAL A 197 -11.91 -3.46 -11.17
C VAL A 197 -12.93 -4.24 -11.97
N ASN A 198 -12.47 -5.36 -12.52
CA ASN A 198 -13.35 -6.31 -13.19
C ASN A 198 -13.99 -7.25 -12.15
N ARG A 199 -15.31 -7.25 -12.02
CA ARG A 199 -16.03 -8.08 -11.04
C ARG A 199 -15.77 -9.58 -11.18
N ARG A 200 -15.63 -10.10 -12.40
CA ARG A 200 -15.32 -11.53 -12.62
C ARG A 200 -13.94 -11.86 -12.06
N ARG A 201 -12.94 -10.98 -12.26
CA ARG A 201 -11.59 -11.12 -11.71
C ARG A 201 -11.53 -10.86 -10.22
N LEU A 202 -12.41 -10.01 -9.68
CA LEU A 202 -12.48 -9.71 -8.23
C LEU A 202 -12.99 -10.92 -7.42
N LYS A 203 -13.89 -11.71 -7.99
CA LYS A 203 -14.55 -12.82 -7.29
C LYS A 203 -13.57 -13.83 -6.64
N PRO A 204 -12.52 -14.34 -7.31
CA PRO A 204 -11.52 -15.21 -6.68
C PRO A 204 -10.84 -14.57 -5.45
N PHE A 205 -10.52 -13.28 -5.50
CA PHE A 205 -9.89 -12.58 -4.37
C PHE A 205 -10.84 -12.41 -3.19
N VAL A 206 -12.10 -12.06 -3.43
CA VAL A 206 -13.11 -11.98 -2.37
C VAL A 206 -13.34 -13.37 -1.74
N ASN A 207 -13.41 -14.41 -2.54
CA ASN A 207 -13.52 -15.77 -2.03
C ASN A 207 -12.32 -16.15 -1.16
N ALA A 208 -11.10 -16.03 -1.67
CA ALA A 208 -9.88 -16.45 -0.96
C ALA A 208 -9.62 -15.62 0.30
N LEU A 209 -9.73 -14.28 0.20
CA LEU A 209 -9.34 -13.39 1.29
C LEU A 209 -10.44 -13.15 2.32
N ILE A 210 -11.72 -13.37 1.98
CA ILE A 210 -12.86 -13.05 2.84
C ILE A 210 -13.73 -14.26 3.10
N LEU A 211 -14.43 -14.79 2.08
CA LEU A 211 -15.50 -15.78 2.29
C LEU A 211 -14.98 -17.13 2.75
N GLN A 212 -13.82 -17.58 2.26
CA GLN A 212 -13.17 -18.83 2.63
C GLN A 212 -12.08 -18.68 3.68
N ASN A 213 -11.69 -17.46 4.01
CA ASN A 213 -10.66 -17.17 5.00
C ASN A 213 -11.19 -17.42 6.42
N ARG A 214 -10.70 -18.49 7.07
CA ARG A 214 -11.10 -18.85 8.44
C ARG A 214 -10.76 -17.79 9.48
N LYS A 215 -9.80 -16.91 9.19
CA LYS A 215 -9.39 -15.80 10.06
C LYS A 215 -10.18 -14.50 9.80
N CYS A 216 -11.06 -14.47 8.79
CA CYS A 216 -11.97 -13.37 8.59
C CYS A 216 -13.11 -13.42 9.63
N PRO A 217 -13.37 -12.32 10.37
CA PRO A 217 -14.38 -12.33 11.43
C PRO A 217 -15.80 -12.48 10.89
N LEU A 218 -16.05 -12.05 9.67
CA LEU A 218 -17.33 -12.15 8.98
C LEU A 218 -17.12 -12.76 7.60
N ARG A 219 -17.80 -13.86 7.32
CA ARG A 219 -17.72 -14.59 6.04
C ARG A 219 -19.05 -14.72 5.32
N ASP A 220 -20.14 -14.43 6.00
CA ASP A 220 -21.47 -14.42 5.43
C ASP A 220 -21.73 -13.06 4.72
N PRO A 221 -22.11 -13.05 3.43
CA PRO A 221 -22.34 -11.82 2.67
C PRO A 221 -23.37 -10.87 3.31
N VAL A 222 -24.44 -11.39 3.90
CA VAL A 222 -25.49 -10.56 4.53
C VAL A 222 -24.91 -9.85 5.75
N ARG A 223 -24.24 -10.60 6.63
CA ARG A 223 -23.60 -10.03 7.83
C ARG A 223 -22.47 -9.04 7.47
N ILE A 224 -21.72 -9.29 6.39
CA ILE A 224 -20.72 -8.35 5.89
C ILE A 224 -21.41 -7.04 5.48
N MET A 225 -22.46 -7.10 4.69
CA MET A 225 -23.18 -5.92 4.22
C MET A 225 -23.80 -5.13 5.37
N ASP A 226 -24.36 -5.80 6.37
CA ASP A 226 -24.92 -5.17 7.58
C ASP A 226 -23.82 -4.47 8.39
N SER A 227 -22.67 -5.12 8.59
CA SER A 227 -21.55 -4.54 9.32
C SER A 227 -20.99 -3.30 8.62
N ILE A 228 -20.82 -3.36 7.30
CA ILE A 228 -20.35 -2.22 6.52
C ILE A 228 -21.40 -1.09 6.53
N GLY A 229 -22.68 -1.44 6.42
CA GLY A 229 -23.78 -0.48 6.52
C GLY A 229 -23.78 0.28 7.86
N LYS A 230 -23.60 -0.44 8.97
CA LYS A 230 -23.45 0.17 10.32
C LYS A 230 -22.22 1.06 10.39
N THR A 231 -21.09 0.64 9.81
CA THR A 231 -19.87 1.45 9.76
C THR A 231 -20.07 2.75 9.01
N PHE A 232 -20.70 2.70 7.85
CA PHE A 232 -20.95 3.86 7.00
C PHE A 232 -22.09 4.76 7.54
N GLY A 233 -22.98 4.24 8.40
CA GLY A 233 -23.97 5.03 9.14
C GLY A 233 -23.41 5.75 10.37
N SER A 234 -22.18 5.46 10.80
CA SER A 234 -21.58 6.07 11.97
C SER A 234 -21.19 7.53 11.73
N LYS A 235 -21.76 8.46 12.52
CA LYS A 235 -21.44 9.90 12.44
C LYS A 235 -19.93 10.16 12.66
N ARG A 236 -19.31 9.44 13.60
CA ARG A 236 -17.87 9.53 13.84
C ARG A 236 -17.07 9.13 12.60
N PHE A 237 -17.40 7.99 12.02
CA PHE A 237 -16.69 7.47 10.83
C PHE A 237 -16.80 8.43 9.64
N LEU A 238 -18.00 8.95 9.37
CA LEU A 238 -18.22 9.94 8.29
C LEU A 238 -17.46 11.25 8.53
N ARG A 239 -17.41 11.73 9.77
CA ARG A 239 -16.61 12.91 10.13
C ARG A 239 -15.12 12.67 9.89
N ASP A 240 -14.60 11.51 10.29
CA ASP A 240 -13.18 11.15 10.10
C ASP A 240 -12.84 10.97 8.61
N MET A 241 -13.79 10.45 7.80
CA MET A 241 -13.70 10.44 6.35
C MET A 241 -13.61 11.83 5.73
N ALA A 242 -14.33 12.81 6.26
CA ALA A 242 -14.33 14.18 5.73
C ALA A 242 -12.99 14.91 5.89
N SER A 243 -12.07 14.38 6.72
CA SER A 243 -10.79 15.01 6.94
C SER A 243 -9.97 15.13 5.65
N PRO A 244 -9.20 16.23 5.44
CA PRO A 244 -8.35 16.40 4.25
C PRO A 244 -7.31 15.29 4.05
N LYS A 245 -6.90 14.63 5.12
CA LYS A 245 -5.95 13.51 5.09
C LYS A 245 -6.58 12.24 4.49
N SER A 246 -7.89 12.07 4.65
CA SER A 246 -8.62 10.89 4.19
C SER A 246 -9.25 11.12 2.82
N ASN A 247 -9.92 12.27 2.66
CA ASN A 247 -10.72 12.62 1.48
C ASN A 247 -9.86 13.16 0.32
N TRP A 248 -9.04 12.31 -0.22
CA TRP A 248 -8.20 12.68 -1.37
C TRP A 248 -8.99 12.87 -2.67
N LEU A 249 -10.19 12.26 -2.79
CA LEU A 249 -11.08 12.45 -3.94
C LEU A 249 -11.87 13.78 -3.87
N ARG A 250 -11.92 14.45 -2.72
CA ARG A 250 -12.74 15.66 -2.48
C ARG A 250 -14.23 15.43 -2.76
N LEU A 251 -14.72 14.23 -2.50
CA LEU A 251 -16.12 13.87 -2.65
C LEU A 251 -16.82 13.84 -1.30
N PRO A 252 -18.13 14.13 -1.25
CA PRO A 252 -18.90 14.00 -0.02
C PRO A 252 -18.84 12.56 0.53
N PRO A 253 -18.45 12.34 1.82
CA PRO A 253 -18.35 10.99 2.40
C PRO A 253 -19.62 10.16 2.25
N VAL A 254 -20.79 10.76 2.42
CA VAL A 254 -22.09 10.08 2.28
C VAL A 254 -22.29 9.54 0.86
N LYS A 255 -21.90 10.32 -0.17
CA LYS A 255 -21.95 9.84 -1.56
C LYS A 255 -21.01 8.65 -1.77
N VAL A 256 -19.77 8.76 -1.32
CA VAL A 256 -18.76 7.71 -1.49
C VAL A 256 -19.20 6.42 -0.80
N THR A 257 -19.70 6.49 0.42
CA THR A 257 -20.18 5.30 1.15
C THR A 257 -21.40 4.67 0.49
N SER A 258 -22.34 5.48 -0.02
CA SER A 258 -23.51 5.00 -0.79
C SER A 258 -23.08 4.26 -2.07
N ASP A 259 -22.15 4.85 -2.83
CA ASP A 259 -21.65 4.26 -4.08
C ASP A 259 -20.92 2.94 -3.81
N VAL A 260 -20.06 2.90 -2.77
CA VAL A 260 -19.36 1.67 -2.36
C VAL A 260 -20.35 0.59 -1.94
N LEU A 261 -21.36 0.92 -1.13
CA LEU A 261 -22.42 -0.05 -0.75
C LEU A 261 -23.17 -0.60 -1.97
N ALA A 262 -23.54 0.28 -2.90
CA ALA A 262 -24.21 -0.13 -4.13
C ALA A 262 -23.34 -1.08 -4.98
N TYR A 263 -22.03 -0.81 -5.04
CA TYR A 263 -21.09 -1.70 -5.72
C TYR A 263 -20.95 -3.06 -5.02
N LEU A 264 -20.78 -3.06 -3.69
CA LEU A 264 -20.64 -4.29 -2.90
C LEU A 264 -21.87 -5.19 -2.99
N ARG A 265 -23.09 -4.64 -3.05
CA ARG A 265 -24.31 -5.43 -3.32
C ARG A 265 -24.23 -6.22 -4.63
N LYS A 266 -23.48 -5.70 -5.64
CA LYS A 266 -23.27 -6.41 -6.92
C LYS A 266 -22.14 -7.43 -6.85
N VAL A 267 -21.21 -7.28 -5.90
CA VAL A 267 -20.08 -8.21 -5.69
C VAL A 267 -20.54 -9.44 -4.94
N PHE A 268 -21.44 -9.29 -3.96
CA PHE A 268 -21.95 -10.35 -3.10
C PHE A 268 -23.24 -11.04 -3.61
N ARG A 269 -23.74 -10.63 -4.76
CA ARG A 269 -24.76 -11.37 -5.53
C ARG A 269 -24.10 -12.42 -6.40
#